data_962e3bad23507f481b0fde3de255e744
#
_entry.id   962e3bad23507f481b0fde3de255e744
#
_cell.length_a   1.000
_cell.length_b   1.000
_cell.length_c   1.000
_cell.angle_alpha   90.00
_cell.angle_beta   90.00
_cell.angle_gamma   90.00
#
_symmetry.space_group_name_H-M   'P 1'
#
loop_
_entity.id
_entity.type
_entity.pdbx_description
1 polymer ?
#
loop_
_entity_poly.entity_id
_entity_poly.type
_entity_poly.pdbx_seq_one_letter_code
_entity_poly.pdbx_strand_id
1 'polypeptide(L)'
;MKVALITGITGQDGSYLAELLLEKGYEVHGIKRRSSSLNTDRIDHLYQDPHHPNQRLKLHYGDLTDAMNLTRIIEECQPDEIYNLGAMSHVKVSFDTAEYVGNVDGLGTLRILEAVRLLGLEKKTRIYQASTSELYGGMPENKNKKGFYDESSPFYPRSPYGVAKIYGFWITKNYREAYNMFACNGILFNHESPRRGETFVTRKITRATARIALGLQEKIYLGNLDAKRDWGHAKDYVRMMWMILQAEQPEDWVIATGKTNTVREFVRMSFAEVGIELEFTGTGVNEKAIVSKCNNPEFQLEIEKEVLSIDPAYFRPTEVDLLIGDPTKAKEKLGWVPEHDLAYLVKDMMQSDVKLMQKQQYLKKGGYSTNNNID
;
A
#
# COMPACT_ATOMS: atom_id res chain seq x y z
N MET A 1 -13.84 22.85 -12.14
CA MET A 1 -13.38 21.46 -11.95
C MET A 1 -12.16 21.54 -11.08
N LYS A 2 -12.05 20.74 -10.00
CA LYS A 2 -10.84 20.70 -9.17
C LYS A 2 -9.73 19.93 -9.89
N VAL A 3 -8.49 20.35 -9.67
CA VAL A 3 -7.28 19.69 -10.20
C VAL A 3 -6.55 18.98 -9.07
N ALA A 4 -6.27 17.69 -9.25
CA ALA A 4 -5.49 16.89 -8.30
C ALA A 4 -4.18 16.41 -8.93
N LEU A 5 -3.08 16.52 -8.17
CA LEU A 5 -1.78 15.94 -8.53
C LEU A 5 -1.47 14.76 -7.63
N ILE A 6 -1.19 13.60 -8.22
CA ILE A 6 -0.86 12.36 -7.51
C ILE A 6 0.58 11.96 -7.85
N THR A 7 1.47 11.93 -6.86
CA THR A 7 2.75 11.24 -7.01
C THR A 7 2.56 9.76 -6.74
N GLY A 8 3.30 8.90 -7.44
CA GLY A 8 3.12 7.44 -7.29
C GLY A 8 1.79 6.92 -7.83
N ILE A 9 1.22 7.56 -8.85
CA ILE A 9 -0.08 7.17 -9.46
C ILE A 9 -0.09 5.73 -9.98
N THR A 10 1.05 5.17 -10.34
CA THR A 10 1.20 3.80 -10.83
C THR A 10 1.26 2.76 -9.71
N GLY A 11 1.23 3.19 -8.44
CA GLY A 11 1.16 2.33 -7.27
C GLY A 11 -0.26 1.83 -6.97
N GLN A 12 -0.40 1.00 -5.93
CA GLN A 12 -1.71 0.52 -5.47
C GLN A 12 -2.65 1.70 -5.17
N ASP A 13 -2.26 2.53 -4.20
CA ASP A 13 -3.11 3.62 -3.71
C ASP A 13 -3.33 4.69 -4.77
N GLY A 14 -2.26 5.04 -5.51
CA GLY A 14 -2.35 6.03 -6.57
C GLY A 14 -3.36 5.65 -7.65
N SER A 15 -3.43 4.37 -8.01
CA SER A 15 -4.38 3.89 -9.02
C SER A 15 -5.84 3.92 -8.55
N TYR A 16 -6.12 3.50 -7.30
CA TYR A 16 -7.47 3.60 -6.73
C TYR A 16 -7.88 5.05 -6.46
N LEU A 17 -6.94 5.89 -6.03
CA LEU A 17 -7.22 7.31 -5.81
C LEU A 17 -7.52 8.02 -7.13
N ALA A 18 -6.80 7.69 -8.21
CA ALA A 18 -7.08 8.23 -9.54
C ALA A 18 -8.50 7.89 -10.01
N GLU A 19 -8.94 6.63 -9.83
CA GLU A 19 -10.32 6.22 -10.10
C GLU A 19 -11.31 7.05 -9.31
N LEU A 20 -11.15 7.10 -7.99
CA LEU A 20 -12.04 7.83 -7.09
C LEU A 20 -12.15 9.32 -7.45
N LEU A 21 -11.04 9.97 -7.78
CA LEU A 21 -11.04 11.39 -8.13
C LEU A 21 -11.65 11.65 -9.49
N LEU A 22 -11.41 10.79 -10.48
CA LEU A 22 -12.05 10.86 -11.79
C LEU A 22 -13.57 10.69 -11.69
N GLU A 23 -14.05 9.74 -10.86
CA GLU A 23 -15.48 9.54 -10.56
C GLU A 23 -16.10 10.78 -9.88
N LYS A 24 -15.35 11.46 -9.02
CA LYS A 24 -15.76 12.71 -8.38
C LYS A 24 -15.67 13.95 -9.28
N GLY A 25 -15.28 13.77 -10.54
CA GLY A 25 -15.23 14.85 -11.51
C GLY A 25 -13.98 15.73 -11.49
N TYR A 26 -12.88 15.26 -10.87
CA TYR A 26 -11.60 15.97 -10.92
C TYR A 26 -10.91 15.83 -12.29
N GLU A 27 -10.05 16.80 -12.60
CA GLU A 27 -8.93 16.60 -13.51
C GLU A 27 -7.77 16.04 -12.69
N VAL A 28 -7.22 14.90 -13.11
CA VAL A 28 -6.17 14.17 -12.39
C VAL A 28 -4.87 14.23 -13.16
N HIS A 29 -3.84 14.79 -12.53
CA HIS A 29 -2.47 14.75 -12.99
C HIS A 29 -1.70 13.70 -12.20
N GLY A 30 -1.01 12.80 -12.89
CA GLY A 30 -0.24 11.74 -12.25
C GLY A 30 1.23 11.80 -12.58
N ILE A 31 2.10 11.75 -11.56
CA ILE A 31 3.55 11.62 -11.75
C ILE A 31 3.93 10.16 -11.80
N LYS A 32 4.56 9.74 -12.91
CA LYS A 32 5.15 8.40 -13.10
C LYS A 32 6.63 8.50 -13.38
N ARG A 33 7.43 7.58 -12.83
CA ARG A 33 8.86 7.53 -13.11
C ARG A 33 9.12 6.98 -14.51
N ARG A 34 10.18 7.49 -15.15
CA ARG A 34 10.67 6.89 -16.39
C ARG A 34 11.40 5.59 -16.08
N SER A 35 10.96 4.50 -16.68
CA SER A 35 11.61 3.19 -16.60
C SER A 35 11.75 2.60 -18.01
N SER A 36 12.64 1.62 -18.18
CA SER A 36 12.82 0.93 -19.47
C SER A 36 11.60 0.08 -19.83
N SER A 37 10.94 -0.50 -18.82
CA SER A 37 9.67 -1.21 -18.98
C SER A 37 8.50 -0.29 -18.66
N LEU A 38 7.33 -0.55 -19.25
CA LEU A 38 6.08 0.10 -18.84
C LEU A 38 5.77 -0.30 -17.39
N ASN A 39 5.33 0.67 -16.60
CA ASN A 39 4.96 0.50 -15.19
C ASN A 39 3.56 1.04 -14.89
N THR A 40 2.69 1.03 -15.90
CA THR A 40 1.37 1.65 -15.86
C THR A 40 0.22 0.66 -15.72
N ASP A 41 0.48 -0.64 -15.65
CA ASP A 41 -0.52 -1.73 -15.67
C ASP A 41 -1.73 -1.48 -14.74
N ARG A 42 -1.50 -0.83 -13.57
CA ARG A 42 -2.56 -0.53 -12.60
C ARG A 42 -3.48 0.61 -13.01
N ILE A 43 -3.09 1.40 -14.01
CA ILE A 43 -3.83 2.57 -14.52
C ILE A 43 -4.13 2.50 -16.02
N ASP A 44 -3.72 1.44 -16.73
CA ASP A 44 -3.93 1.34 -18.19
C ASP A 44 -5.41 1.38 -18.57
N HIS A 45 -6.30 0.85 -17.72
CA HIS A 45 -7.74 0.91 -17.92
C HIS A 45 -8.34 2.33 -17.79
N LEU A 46 -7.58 3.28 -17.22
CA LEU A 46 -7.94 4.70 -17.12
C LEU A 46 -7.38 5.52 -18.28
N TYR A 47 -6.56 4.92 -19.15
CA TYR A 47 -5.92 5.61 -20.25
C TYR A 47 -6.97 6.26 -21.17
N GLN A 48 -6.71 7.50 -21.50
CA GLN A 48 -7.47 8.27 -22.48
C GLN A 48 -6.52 8.79 -23.54
N ASP A 49 -6.93 8.73 -24.79
CA ASP A 49 -6.14 9.30 -25.90
C ASP A 49 -5.92 10.79 -25.64
N PRO A 50 -4.66 11.28 -25.68
CA PRO A 50 -4.34 12.69 -25.48
C PRO A 50 -5.04 13.64 -26.46
N HIS A 51 -5.47 13.13 -27.60
CA HIS A 51 -6.24 13.91 -28.62
C HIS A 51 -7.73 14.01 -28.29
N HIS A 52 -8.22 13.28 -27.28
CA HIS A 52 -9.61 13.36 -26.87
C HIS A 52 -9.90 14.67 -26.12
N PRO A 53 -10.90 15.48 -26.55
CA PRO A 53 -11.10 16.82 -25.99
C PRO A 53 -11.51 16.86 -24.52
N ASN A 54 -11.98 15.74 -23.98
CA ASN A 54 -12.44 15.61 -22.58
C ASN A 54 -11.49 14.75 -21.72
N GLN A 55 -10.20 14.67 -22.09
CA GLN A 55 -9.23 13.94 -21.30
C GLN A 55 -9.10 14.56 -19.90
N ARG A 56 -9.38 13.76 -18.86
CA ARG A 56 -9.27 14.19 -17.45
C ARG A 56 -8.11 13.54 -16.70
N LEU A 57 -7.45 12.54 -17.30
CA LEU A 57 -6.22 11.96 -16.74
C LEU A 57 -5.02 12.36 -17.59
N LYS A 58 -4.07 13.06 -16.98
CA LYS A 58 -2.83 13.51 -17.60
C LYS A 58 -1.63 12.94 -16.85
N LEU A 59 -0.68 12.36 -17.58
CA LEU A 59 0.49 11.70 -16.98
C LEU A 59 1.77 12.45 -17.29
N HIS A 60 2.54 12.78 -16.25
CA HIS A 60 3.81 13.45 -16.33
C HIS A 60 4.97 12.50 -15.98
N TYR A 61 6.09 12.63 -16.68
CA TYR A 61 7.32 11.97 -16.23
C TYR A 61 8.00 12.84 -15.17
N GLY A 62 8.26 12.26 -14.01
CA GLY A 62 8.93 12.94 -12.91
C GLY A 62 9.45 11.97 -11.85
N ASP A 63 10.31 12.46 -10.99
CA ASP A 63 10.89 11.73 -9.87
C ASP A 63 10.93 12.64 -8.64
N LEU A 64 10.68 12.09 -7.44
CA LEU A 64 10.74 12.83 -6.18
C LEU A 64 12.17 13.32 -5.83
N THR A 65 13.17 12.83 -6.54
CA THR A 65 14.56 13.29 -6.41
C THR A 65 14.88 14.50 -7.26
N ASP A 66 13.99 14.92 -8.17
CA ASP A 66 14.19 16.04 -9.11
C ASP A 66 13.31 17.25 -8.76
N ALA A 67 13.85 18.17 -7.94
CA ALA A 67 13.13 19.35 -7.47
C ALA A 67 12.65 20.26 -8.61
N MET A 68 13.47 20.46 -9.65
CA MET A 68 13.14 21.34 -10.77
C MET A 68 12.01 20.78 -11.62
N ASN A 69 12.03 19.47 -11.87
CA ASN A 69 10.96 18.79 -12.59
C ASN A 69 9.63 18.85 -11.81
N LEU A 70 9.66 18.58 -10.48
CA LEU A 70 8.47 18.69 -9.63
C LEU A 70 7.90 20.10 -9.62
N THR A 71 8.75 21.14 -9.48
CA THR A 71 8.32 22.55 -9.52
C THR A 71 7.63 22.86 -10.84
N ARG A 72 8.21 22.48 -11.98
CA ARG A 72 7.62 22.70 -13.30
C ARG A 72 6.27 22.00 -13.46
N ILE A 73 6.13 20.74 -13.01
CA ILE A 73 4.85 20.03 -13.08
C ILE A 73 3.78 20.72 -12.22
N ILE A 74 4.13 21.14 -10.99
CA ILE A 74 3.19 21.84 -10.09
C ILE A 74 2.82 23.22 -10.67
N GLU A 75 3.76 23.94 -11.29
CA GLU A 75 3.49 25.20 -11.98
C GLU A 75 2.54 25.00 -13.16
N GLU A 76 2.75 23.97 -13.98
CA GLU A 76 1.92 23.65 -15.14
C GLU A 76 0.49 23.28 -14.75
N CYS A 77 0.31 22.41 -13.77
CA CYS A 77 -1.02 21.90 -13.41
C CYS A 77 -1.77 22.75 -12.37
N GLN A 78 -1.08 23.64 -11.63
CA GLN A 78 -1.70 24.51 -10.62
C GLN A 78 -2.70 23.80 -9.71
N PRO A 79 -2.33 22.71 -9.00
CA PRO A 79 -3.26 21.81 -8.37
C PRO A 79 -4.01 22.44 -7.19
N ASP A 80 -5.27 22.08 -7.02
CA ASP A 80 -6.05 22.37 -5.81
C ASP A 80 -5.69 21.39 -4.68
N GLU A 81 -5.33 20.15 -5.06
CA GLU A 81 -4.99 19.08 -4.13
C GLU A 81 -3.76 18.32 -4.61
N ILE A 82 -2.79 18.06 -3.72
CA ILE A 82 -1.64 17.19 -3.97
C ILE A 82 -1.71 15.99 -3.04
N TYR A 83 -1.62 14.79 -3.62
CA TYR A 83 -1.52 13.53 -2.89
C TYR A 83 -0.13 12.94 -3.09
N ASN A 84 0.75 13.11 -2.10
CA ASN A 84 2.11 12.60 -2.14
C ASN A 84 2.14 11.14 -1.65
N LEU A 85 1.97 10.21 -2.60
CA LEU A 85 1.96 8.76 -2.36
C LEU A 85 3.22 8.06 -2.87
N GLY A 86 4.04 8.76 -3.66
CA GLY A 86 5.29 8.22 -4.20
C GLY A 86 6.28 7.90 -3.08
N ALA A 87 6.79 6.68 -3.05
CA ALA A 87 7.74 6.23 -2.06
C ALA A 87 8.49 4.96 -2.50
N MET A 88 9.66 4.70 -1.91
CA MET A 88 10.26 3.38 -1.86
C MET A 88 9.79 2.68 -0.58
N SER A 89 8.62 2.04 -0.65
CA SER A 89 7.85 1.59 0.53
C SER A 89 8.19 0.17 1.04
N HIS A 90 9.19 -0.50 0.45
CA HIS A 90 9.55 -1.86 0.86
C HIS A 90 10.54 -1.82 2.04
N VAL A 91 10.06 -2.10 3.26
CA VAL A 91 10.82 -1.98 4.51
C VAL A 91 12.14 -2.76 4.47
N LYS A 92 12.12 -4.06 4.06
CA LYS A 92 13.36 -4.87 4.01
C LYS A 92 14.38 -4.28 3.03
N VAL A 93 13.98 -3.88 1.84
CA VAL A 93 14.86 -3.28 0.82
C VAL A 93 15.43 -1.93 1.28
N SER A 94 14.76 -1.22 2.19
CA SER A 94 15.27 0.04 2.70
C SER A 94 16.61 -0.09 3.45
N PHE A 95 16.91 -1.26 3.99
CA PHE A 95 18.23 -1.52 4.63
C PHE A 95 19.36 -1.61 3.60
N ASP A 96 19.06 -2.05 2.37
CA ASP A 96 20.05 -2.15 1.29
C ASP A 96 20.21 -0.83 0.53
N THR A 97 19.21 0.06 0.59
CA THR A 97 19.13 1.30 -0.21
C THR A 97 18.77 2.52 0.62
N ALA A 98 19.35 2.65 1.83
CA ALA A 98 18.95 3.64 2.83
C ALA A 98 19.10 5.10 2.34
N GLU A 99 20.16 5.42 1.60
CA GLU A 99 20.36 6.76 1.02
C GLU A 99 19.28 7.12 0.02
N TYR A 100 18.98 6.21 -0.90
CA TYR A 100 17.91 6.41 -1.88
C TYR A 100 16.55 6.62 -1.21
N VAL A 101 16.24 5.83 -0.19
CA VAL A 101 15.01 5.95 0.60
C VAL A 101 14.93 7.31 1.30
N GLY A 102 16.01 7.75 1.94
CA GLY A 102 16.09 9.08 2.55
C GLY A 102 15.84 10.20 1.55
N ASN A 103 16.42 10.08 0.36
CA ASN A 103 16.28 11.07 -0.71
C ASN A 103 14.86 11.11 -1.32
N VAL A 104 14.25 9.96 -1.56
CA VAL A 104 12.89 9.86 -2.14
C VAL A 104 11.82 10.18 -1.11
N ASP A 105 11.81 9.45 0.02
CA ASP A 105 10.67 9.45 0.96
C ASP A 105 10.74 10.64 1.95
N GLY A 106 11.96 11.06 2.32
CA GLY A 106 12.17 12.21 3.19
C GLY A 106 12.27 13.51 2.39
N LEU A 107 13.36 13.70 1.65
CA LEU A 107 13.62 14.93 0.92
C LEU A 107 12.63 15.16 -0.24
N GLY A 108 12.05 14.09 -0.81
CA GLY A 108 10.99 14.22 -1.82
C GLY A 108 9.77 14.95 -1.29
N THR A 109 9.38 14.70 -0.02
CA THR A 109 8.31 15.44 0.65
C THR A 109 8.64 16.93 0.76
N LEU A 110 9.86 17.26 1.21
CA LEU A 110 10.32 18.65 1.30
C LEU A 110 10.26 19.35 -0.06
N ARG A 111 10.70 18.70 -1.15
CA ARG A 111 10.69 19.28 -2.50
C ARG A 111 9.28 19.67 -2.96
N ILE A 112 8.27 18.86 -2.66
CA ILE A 112 6.87 19.20 -2.98
C ILE A 112 6.41 20.40 -2.17
N LEU A 113 6.66 20.42 -0.87
CA LEU A 113 6.28 21.54 0.01
C LEU A 113 6.96 22.84 -0.43
N GLU A 114 8.27 22.81 -0.73
CA GLU A 114 9.01 23.96 -1.26
C GLU A 114 8.51 24.41 -2.62
N ALA A 115 8.19 23.50 -3.53
CA ALA A 115 7.65 23.86 -4.83
C ALA A 115 6.31 24.61 -4.69
N VAL A 116 5.41 24.14 -3.84
CA VAL A 116 4.14 24.83 -3.54
C VAL A 116 4.40 26.23 -2.96
N ARG A 117 5.35 26.34 -2.01
CA ARG A 117 5.72 27.62 -1.39
C ARG A 117 6.36 28.59 -2.40
N LEU A 118 7.33 28.13 -3.17
CA LEU A 118 8.02 28.94 -4.18
C LEU A 118 7.09 29.47 -5.28
N LEU A 119 6.04 28.74 -5.59
CA LEU A 119 5.04 29.12 -6.60
C LEU A 119 3.90 29.97 -6.02
N GLY A 120 3.92 30.30 -4.72
CA GLY A 120 2.89 31.09 -4.07
C GLY A 120 1.52 30.41 -3.97
N LEU A 121 1.51 29.06 -3.89
CA LEU A 121 0.30 28.24 -3.90
C LEU A 121 -0.18 27.83 -2.50
N GLU A 122 0.43 28.35 -1.41
CA GLU A 122 0.18 27.93 -0.02
C GLU A 122 -1.27 28.10 0.40
N LYS A 123 -1.95 29.10 -0.15
CA LYS A 123 -3.37 29.38 0.18
C LYS A 123 -4.35 28.60 -0.68
N LYS A 124 -3.89 28.09 -1.84
CA LYS A 124 -4.71 27.36 -2.80
C LYS A 124 -4.63 25.87 -2.61
N THR A 125 -3.40 25.33 -2.54
CA THR A 125 -3.14 23.90 -2.65
C THR A 125 -3.21 23.21 -1.29
N ARG A 126 -4.06 22.18 -1.19
CA ARG A 126 -4.12 21.28 -0.04
C ARG A 126 -3.22 20.08 -0.29
N ILE A 127 -2.45 19.67 0.71
CA ILE A 127 -1.43 18.62 0.56
C ILE A 127 -1.72 17.46 1.52
N TYR A 128 -1.83 16.27 0.97
CA TYR A 128 -1.84 15.02 1.70
C TYR A 128 -0.47 14.35 1.58
N GLN A 129 0.17 14.08 2.73
CA GLN A 129 1.39 13.30 2.83
C GLN A 129 1.09 11.89 3.32
N ALA A 130 1.39 10.88 2.52
CA ALA A 130 1.33 9.49 2.96
C ALA A 130 2.46 9.21 3.97
N SER A 131 2.08 9.04 5.21
CA SER A 131 2.94 8.56 6.30
C SER A 131 2.71 7.06 6.53
N THR A 132 3.14 6.49 7.65
CA THR A 132 3.13 5.05 7.85
C THR A 132 3.08 4.67 9.34
N SER A 133 2.46 3.54 9.67
CA SER A 133 2.50 2.93 11.00
C SER A 133 3.91 2.49 11.43
N GLU A 134 4.85 2.36 10.49
CA GLU A 134 6.27 2.06 10.80
C GLU A 134 6.94 3.17 11.62
N LEU A 135 6.34 4.36 11.72
CA LEU A 135 6.80 5.42 12.63
C LEU A 135 6.76 5.00 14.09
N TYR A 136 5.80 4.16 14.48
CA TYR A 136 5.65 3.71 15.88
C TYR A 136 6.63 2.62 16.29
N GLY A 137 7.21 1.90 15.33
CA GLY A 137 8.23 0.87 15.57
C GLY A 137 7.76 -0.34 16.37
N GLY A 138 6.47 -0.45 16.66
CA GLY A 138 5.92 -1.56 17.44
C GLY A 138 6.23 -1.52 18.95
N MET A 139 6.63 -0.36 19.50
CA MET A 139 7.03 -0.20 20.91
C MET A 139 5.79 -0.25 21.82
N PRO A 140 5.65 -1.28 22.69
CA PRO A 140 4.45 -1.45 23.52
C PRO A 140 4.19 -0.27 24.45
N GLU A 141 5.22 0.36 24.98
CA GLU A 141 5.15 1.50 25.89
C GLU A 141 4.65 2.77 25.24
N ASN A 142 4.68 2.87 23.91
CA ASN A 142 4.21 4.04 23.15
C ASN A 142 2.73 3.95 22.77
N LYS A 143 2.04 2.88 23.14
CA LYS A 143 0.60 2.73 22.91
C LYS A 143 -0.20 3.58 23.87
N ASN A 144 -1.37 4.02 23.42
CA ASN A 144 -2.33 4.71 24.27
C ASN A 144 -2.92 3.77 25.34
N LYS A 145 -3.74 4.30 26.26
CA LYS A 145 -4.36 3.55 27.36
C LYS A 145 -5.25 2.37 26.90
N LYS A 146 -5.69 2.36 25.64
CA LYS A 146 -6.47 1.28 25.04
C LYS A 146 -5.59 0.21 24.40
N GLY A 147 -4.26 0.38 24.38
CA GLY A 147 -3.32 -0.55 23.77
C GLY A 147 -3.13 -0.36 22.25
N PHE A 148 -3.51 0.79 21.69
CA PHE A 148 -3.41 1.15 20.28
C PHE A 148 -2.39 2.26 20.05
N TYR A 149 -1.97 2.45 18.79
CA TYR A 149 -1.26 3.65 18.37
C TYR A 149 -2.24 4.66 17.80
N ASP A 150 -2.14 5.91 18.24
CA ASP A 150 -2.93 7.05 17.78
C ASP A 150 -2.02 8.23 17.38
N GLU A 151 -2.62 9.35 17.01
CA GLU A 151 -1.91 10.54 16.56
C GLU A 151 -1.03 11.19 17.65
N SER A 152 -1.23 10.84 18.91
CA SER A 152 -0.44 11.34 20.07
C SER A 152 0.67 10.39 20.50
N SER A 153 0.66 9.15 19.99
CA SER A 153 1.62 8.12 20.35
C SER A 153 3.04 8.52 19.90
N PRO A 154 4.05 8.39 20.76
CA PRO A 154 5.44 8.66 20.39
C PRO A 154 5.94 7.78 19.26
N PHE A 155 6.76 8.35 18.38
CA PHE A 155 7.38 7.63 17.29
C PHE A 155 8.72 7.02 17.69
N TYR A 156 9.00 5.82 17.18
CA TYR A 156 10.28 5.11 17.35
C TYR A 156 10.59 4.26 16.11
N PRO A 157 10.92 4.89 14.96
CA PRO A 157 11.11 4.15 13.71
C PRO A 157 12.28 3.16 13.82
N ARG A 158 12.11 1.95 13.31
CA ARG A 158 13.07 0.84 13.40
C ARG A 158 13.62 0.40 12.04
N SER A 159 13.48 1.23 11.01
CA SER A 159 13.99 0.96 9.66
C SER A 159 14.40 2.25 8.97
N PRO A 160 15.32 2.22 7.99
CA PRO A 160 15.64 3.39 7.17
C PRO A 160 14.39 4.00 6.49
N TYR A 161 13.44 3.15 6.07
CA TYR A 161 12.13 3.60 5.58
C TYR A 161 11.36 4.41 6.64
N GLY A 162 11.22 3.87 7.85
CA GLY A 162 10.54 4.57 8.95
C GLY A 162 11.22 5.91 9.29
N VAL A 163 12.56 5.94 9.28
CA VAL A 163 13.35 7.19 9.52
C VAL A 163 13.12 8.21 8.41
N ALA A 164 13.09 7.80 7.15
CA ALA A 164 12.78 8.71 6.04
C ALA A 164 11.35 9.26 6.13
N LYS A 165 10.40 8.40 6.48
CA LYS A 165 8.99 8.79 6.66
C LYS A 165 8.75 9.69 7.86
N ILE A 166 9.51 9.55 8.96
CA ILE A 166 9.39 10.47 10.10
C ILE A 166 9.88 11.88 9.74
N TYR A 167 10.93 12.00 8.90
CA TYR A 167 11.31 13.28 8.34
C TYR A 167 10.15 13.89 7.53
N GLY A 168 9.55 13.11 6.61
CA GLY A 168 8.40 13.54 5.82
C GLY A 168 7.22 14.00 6.68
N PHE A 169 6.93 13.27 7.76
CA PHE A 169 5.88 13.62 8.72
C PHE A 169 6.14 14.97 9.39
N TRP A 170 7.33 15.15 9.98
CA TRP A 170 7.65 16.36 10.72
C TRP A 170 7.84 17.57 9.83
N ILE A 171 8.40 17.43 8.64
CA ILE A 171 8.52 18.56 7.73
C ILE A 171 7.15 19.02 7.21
N THR A 172 6.20 18.10 6.98
CA THR A 172 4.82 18.45 6.63
C THR A 172 4.14 19.24 7.75
N LYS A 173 4.29 18.79 8.99
CA LYS A 173 3.78 19.51 10.17
C LYS A 173 4.44 20.87 10.34
N ASN A 174 5.75 20.96 10.17
CA ASN A 174 6.50 22.22 10.25
C ASN A 174 6.01 23.24 9.22
N TYR A 175 5.80 22.82 7.96
CA TYR A 175 5.30 23.71 6.90
C TYR A 175 3.85 24.15 7.13
N ARG A 176 3.02 23.30 7.67
CA ARG A 176 1.67 23.65 8.15
C ARG A 176 1.73 24.78 9.17
N GLU A 177 2.60 24.65 10.18
CA GLU A 177 2.70 25.61 11.29
C GLU A 177 3.44 26.89 10.90
N ALA A 178 4.55 26.79 10.16
CA ALA A 178 5.40 27.94 9.82
C ALA A 178 4.85 28.80 8.68
N TYR A 179 4.22 28.16 7.69
CA TYR A 179 3.76 28.85 6.47
C TYR A 179 2.24 28.84 6.31
N ASN A 180 1.52 28.32 7.30
CA ASN A 180 0.05 28.25 7.29
C ASN A 180 -0.49 27.50 6.06
N MET A 181 0.21 26.46 5.64
CA MET A 181 -0.19 25.59 4.53
C MET A 181 -1.25 24.59 4.99
N PHE A 182 -2.20 24.27 4.12
CA PHE A 182 -3.10 23.15 4.39
C PHE A 182 -2.38 21.84 4.04
N ALA A 183 -1.59 21.33 4.98
CA ALA A 183 -0.78 20.13 4.82
C ALA A 183 -1.07 19.10 5.92
N CYS A 184 -1.48 17.89 5.54
CA CYS A 184 -1.95 16.84 6.43
C CYS A 184 -1.10 15.57 6.26
N ASN A 185 -0.86 14.85 7.36
CA ASN A 185 -0.32 13.51 7.30
C ASN A 185 -1.43 12.46 7.51
N GLY A 186 -1.43 11.42 6.68
CA GLY A 186 -2.17 10.19 6.95
C GLY A 186 -1.21 9.10 7.44
N ILE A 187 -1.32 8.69 8.69
CA ILE A 187 -0.51 7.60 9.27
C ILE A 187 -1.17 6.28 8.90
N LEU A 188 -0.73 5.72 7.77
CA LEU A 188 -1.34 4.55 7.18
C LEU A 188 -0.90 3.27 7.87
N PHE A 189 -1.86 2.48 8.34
CA PHE A 189 -1.64 1.08 8.69
C PHE A 189 -1.67 0.22 7.42
N ASN A 190 -1.37 -1.07 7.55
CA ASN A 190 -1.26 -1.94 6.39
C ASN A 190 -2.60 -1.99 5.62
N HIS A 191 -2.55 -1.77 4.33
CA HIS A 191 -3.71 -1.83 3.46
C HIS A 191 -3.35 -2.50 2.15
N GLU A 192 -4.21 -3.37 1.74
CA GLU A 192 -3.96 -4.37 0.73
C GLU A 192 -5.05 -4.36 -0.34
N SER A 193 -4.78 -4.99 -1.47
CA SER A 193 -5.75 -5.15 -2.55
C SER A 193 -5.20 -6.06 -3.63
N PRO A 194 -6.00 -6.39 -4.66
CA PRO A 194 -5.51 -7.03 -5.89
C PRO A 194 -4.37 -6.29 -6.60
N ARG A 195 -4.15 -4.99 -6.30
CA ARG A 195 -3.09 -4.16 -6.89
C ARG A 195 -1.87 -4.01 -5.98
N ARG A 196 -1.83 -4.71 -4.85
CA ARG A 196 -0.65 -4.71 -3.96
C ARG A 196 0.59 -5.19 -4.70
N GLY A 197 1.76 -4.64 -4.37
CA GLY A 197 3.03 -5.12 -4.90
C GLY A 197 3.25 -6.60 -4.62
N GLU A 198 3.77 -7.34 -5.57
CA GLU A 198 3.81 -8.81 -5.57
C GLU A 198 4.71 -9.41 -4.50
N THR A 199 5.70 -8.66 -4.03
CA THR A 199 6.66 -9.06 -2.99
C THR A 199 6.16 -8.83 -1.57
N PHE A 200 5.02 -8.14 -1.38
CA PHE A 200 4.42 -7.97 -0.06
C PHE A 200 3.70 -9.24 0.40
N VAL A 201 3.77 -9.53 1.71
CA VAL A 201 3.37 -10.82 2.29
C VAL A 201 1.96 -11.26 1.89
N THR A 202 0.98 -10.39 1.93
CA THR A 202 -0.41 -10.70 1.57
C THR A 202 -0.53 -11.11 0.11
N ARG A 203 0.08 -10.33 -0.81
CA ARG A 203 0.04 -10.64 -2.24
C ARG A 203 0.88 -11.86 -2.58
N LYS A 204 2.01 -12.06 -1.89
CA LYS A 204 2.80 -13.29 -2.00
C LYS A 204 1.95 -14.52 -1.64
N ILE A 205 1.16 -14.43 -0.55
CA ILE A 205 0.27 -15.52 -0.12
C ILE A 205 -0.80 -15.79 -1.17
N THR A 206 -1.57 -14.78 -1.61
CA THR A 206 -2.69 -14.99 -2.51
C THR A 206 -2.26 -15.50 -3.89
N ARG A 207 -1.13 -15.00 -4.42
CA ARG A 207 -0.54 -15.51 -5.67
C ARG A 207 -0.05 -16.94 -5.56
N ALA A 208 0.66 -17.28 -4.47
CA ALA A 208 1.13 -18.65 -4.25
C ALA A 208 -0.04 -19.60 -4.06
N THR A 209 -1.06 -19.23 -3.27
CA THR A 209 -2.27 -20.01 -3.08
C THR A 209 -2.98 -20.29 -4.41
N ALA A 210 -3.15 -19.27 -5.26
CA ALA A 210 -3.73 -19.44 -6.59
C ALA A 210 -2.90 -20.39 -7.48
N ARG A 211 -1.57 -20.29 -7.43
CA ARG A 211 -0.66 -21.19 -8.17
C ARG A 211 -0.72 -22.61 -7.65
N ILE A 212 -0.73 -22.81 -6.33
CA ILE A 212 -0.82 -24.12 -5.71
C ILE A 212 -2.15 -24.78 -6.07
N ALA A 213 -3.26 -24.02 -5.97
CA ALA A 213 -4.60 -24.49 -6.32
C ALA A 213 -4.73 -24.92 -7.81
N LEU A 214 -3.92 -24.35 -8.69
CA LEU A 214 -3.88 -24.67 -10.13
C LEU A 214 -2.74 -25.64 -10.51
N GLY A 215 -2.01 -26.19 -9.53
CA GLY A 215 -0.91 -27.12 -9.77
C GLY A 215 0.33 -26.49 -10.42
N LEU A 216 0.49 -25.17 -10.32
CA LEU A 216 1.60 -24.41 -10.92
C LEU A 216 2.77 -24.18 -9.96
N GLN A 217 2.58 -24.47 -8.67
CA GLN A 217 3.57 -24.32 -7.61
C GLN A 217 3.32 -25.39 -6.54
N GLU A 218 4.38 -25.93 -5.94
CA GLU A 218 4.24 -26.97 -4.93
C GLU A 218 3.91 -26.42 -3.56
N LYS A 219 4.67 -25.40 -3.08
CA LYS A 219 4.49 -24.78 -1.77
C LYS A 219 4.97 -23.34 -1.73
N ILE A 220 4.57 -22.61 -0.68
CA ILE A 220 5.05 -21.26 -0.36
C ILE A 220 6.01 -21.30 0.82
N TYR A 221 7.01 -20.43 0.81
CA TYR A 221 7.90 -20.17 1.95
C TYR A 221 7.58 -18.81 2.57
N LEU A 222 7.37 -18.77 3.89
CA LEU A 222 7.08 -17.57 4.67
C LEU A 222 8.02 -17.47 5.88
N GLY A 223 8.03 -16.31 6.52
CA GLY A 223 8.70 -16.09 7.80
C GLY A 223 7.75 -16.31 8.98
N ASN A 224 7.69 -15.34 9.92
CA ASN A 224 6.88 -15.42 11.14
C ASN A 224 5.37 -15.43 10.84
N LEU A 225 4.70 -16.55 11.08
CA LEU A 225 3.25 -16.70 10.90
C LEU A 225 2.43 -16.07 12.03
N ASP A 226 3.02 -15.80 13.18
CA ASP A 226 2.34 -15.23 14.35
C ASP A 226 2.33 -13.69 14.32
N ALA A 227 3.09 -13.07 13.43
CA ALA A 227 3.10 -11.63 13.25
C ALA A 227 1.69 -11.10 13.00
N LYS A 228 1.28 -10.09 13.79
CA LYS A 228 -0.06 -9.49 13.74
C LYS A 228 -0.02 -8.16 13.01
N ARG A 229 -0.95 -7.96 12.10
CA ARG A 229 -1.08 -6.70 11.35
C ARG A 229 -2.55 -6.27 11.30
N ASP A 230 -2.73 -4.95 11.33
CA ASP A 230 -4.00 -4.31 11.04
C ASP A 230 -4.07 -4.14 9.52
N TRP A 231 -4.83 -5.00 8.85
CA TRP A 231 -5.02 -5.00 7.40
C TRP A 231 -6.37 -4.44 7.02
N GLY A 232 -6.35 -3.35 6.23
CA GLY A 232 -7.54 -2.81 5.60
C GLY A 232 -7.51 -2.94 4.08
N HIS A 233 -8.59 -2.56 3.41
CA HIS A 233 -8.67 -2.53 1.96
C HIS A 233 -8.24 -1.16 1.41
N ALA A 234 -7.41 -1.12 0.37
CA ALA A 234 -6.88 0.12 -0.21
C ALA A 234 -7.98 1.11 -0.64
N LYS A 235 -9.14 0.64 -1.10
CA LYS A 235 -10.29 1.50 -1.45
C LYS A 235 -10.77 2.34 -0.27
N ASP A 236 -10.82 1.77 0.95
CA ASP A 236 -11.21 2.52 2.14
C ASP A 236 -10.16 3.58 2.49
N TYR A 237 -8.89 3.24 2.31
CA TYR A 237 -7.78 4.13 2.62
C TYR A 237 -7.71 5.33 1.68
N VAL A 238 -7.87 5.13 0.36
CA VAL A 238 -7.88 6.26 -0.58
C VAL A 238 -9.11 7.15 -0.40
N ARG A 239 -10.24 6.60 0.03
CA ARG A 239 -11.42 7.38 0.43
C ARG A 239 -11.09 8.30 1.62
N MET A 240 -10.38 7.78 2.63
CA MET A 240 -9.93 8.59 3.76
C MET A 240 -8.93 9.67 3.34
N MET A 241 -7.98 9.36 2.45
CA MET A 241 -7.04 10.36 1.91
C MET A 241 -7.78 11.55 1.30
N TRP A 242 -8.82 11.27 0.52
CA TRP A 242 -9.67 12.33 -0.04
C TRP A 242 -10.42 13.09 1.06
N MET A 243 -11.04 12.40 2.02
CA MET A 243 -11.80 13.03 3.13
C MET A 243 -10.92 13.97 3.98
N ILE A 244 -9.67 13.61 4.24
CA ILE A 244 -8.69 14.44 4.96
C ILE A 244 -8.51 15.79 4.28
N LEU A 245 -8.40 15.83 2.96
CA LEU A 245 -8.26 17.08 2.23
C LEU A 245 -9.58 17.87 2.06
N GLN A 246 -10.73 17.30 2.45
CA GLN A 246 -12.00 18.04 2.51
C GLN A 246 -12.28 18.60 3.91
N ALA A 247 -11.48 18.25 4.92
CA ALA A 247 -11.63 18.76 6.29
C ALA A 247 -11.50 20.29 6.35
N GLU A 248 -12.05 20.91 7.41
CA GLU A 248 -11.97 22.36 7.63
C GLU A 248 -10.57 22.80 8.06
N GLN A 249 -9.88 21.97 8.83
CA GLN A 249 -8.55 22.26 9.37
C GLN A 249 -7.55 21.17 9.00
N PRO A 250 -6.27 21.54 8.74
CA PRO A 250 -5.22 20.57 8.48
C PRO A 250 -4.78 19.89 9.77
N GLU A 251 -4.94 18.57 9.83
CA GLU A 251 -4.53 17.73 10.96
C GLU A 251 -3.80 16.48 10.49
N ASP A 252 -3.23 15.72 11.45
CA ASP A 252 -2.66 14.41 11.22
C ASP A 252 -3.68 13.33 11.61
N TRP A 253 -3.71 12.19 10.88
CA TRP A 253 -4.78 11.22 10.99
C TRP A 253 -4.24 9.78 10.95
N VAL A 254 -4.62 8.96 11.92
CA VAL A 254 -4.43 7.52 11.87
C VAL A 254 -5.48 6.90 10.96
N ILE A 255 -5.04 6.10 10.00
CA ILE A 255 -5.90 5.35 9.07
C ILE A 255 -5.64 3.86 9.31
N ALA A 256 -6.59 3.21 9.99
CA ALA A 256 -6.49 1.84 10.47
C ALA A 256 -7.87 1.20 10.57
N THR A 257 -7.93 -0.12 10.64
CA THR A 257 -9.19 -0.84 10.90
C THR A 257 -9.49 -0.99 12.39
N GLY A 258 -8.45 -0.89 13.24
CA GLY A 258 -8.54 -1.18 14.68
C GLY A 258 -8.65 -2.67 14.99
N LYS A 259 -8.36 -3.54 14.03
CA LYS A 259 -8.39 -5.00 14.19
C LYS A 259 -7.10 -5.60 13.67
N THR A 260 -6.59 -6.63 14.35
CA THR A 260 -5.40 -7.34 13.88
C THR A 260 -5.68 -8.80 13.62
N ASN A 261 -4.98 -9.35 12.63
CA ASN A 261 -5.01 -10.75 12.28
C ASN A 261 -3.57 -11.25 12.10
N THR A 262 -3.36 -12.55 12.30
CA THR A 262 -2.04 -13.18 12.08
C THR A 262 -1.83 -13.50 10.60
N VAL A 263 -0.57 -13.61 10.20
CA VAL A 263 -0.20 -14.11 8.87
C VAL A 263 -0.78 -15.51 8.65
N ARG A 264 -0.75 -16.38 9.70
CA ARG A 264 -1.36 -17.72 9.68
C ARG A 264 -2.85 -17.68 9.30
N GLU A 265 -3.62 -16.77 9.92
CA GLU A 265 -5.04 -16.64 9.61
C GLU A 265 -5.26 -16.18 8.17
N PHE A 266 -4.47 -15.22 7.69
CA PHE A 266 -4.55 -14.78 6.30
C PHE A 266 -4.25 -15.92 5.31
N VAL A 267 -3.25 -16.77 5.59
CA VAL A 267 -2.97 -17.99 4.82
C VAL A 267 -4.17 -18.92 4.81
N ARG A 268 -4.71 -19.25 6.02
CA ARG A 268 -5.86 -20.14 6.15
C ARG A 268 -7.05 -19.66 5.32
N MET A 269 -7.39 -18.36 5.43
CA MET A 269 -8.49 -17.76 4.68
C MET A 269 -8.24 -17.81 3.18
N SER A 270 -7.00 -17.53 2.73
CA SER A 270 -6.66 -17.56 1.31
C SER A 270 -6.83 -18.96 0.70
N PHE A 271 -6.39 -20.01 1.39
CA PHE A 271 -6.57 -21.38 0.91
C PHE A 271 -8.04 -21.82 0.95
N ALA A 272 -8.79 -21.37 1.96
CA ALA A 272 -10.23 -21.64 2.05
C ALA A 272 -11.03 -21.08 0.86
N GLU A 273 -10.65 -19.89 0.33
CA GLU A 273 -11.29 -19.28 -0.85
C GLU A 273 -11.17 -20.13 -2.12
N VAL A 274 -10.20 -21.04 -2.16
CA VAL A 274 -10.02 -22.00 -3.29
C VAL A 274 -10.37 -23.44 -2.89
N GLY A 275 -11.13 -23.60 -1.81
CA GLY A 275 -11.64 -24.92 -1.36
C GLY A 275 -10.60 -25.85 -0.75
N ILE A 276 -9.52 -25.29 -0.20
CA ILE A 276 -8.44 -26.05 0.45
C ILE A 276 -8.43 -25.71 1.95
N GLU A 277 -8.59 -26.71 2.81
CA GLU A 277 -8.45 -26.56 4.26
C GLU A 277 -7.03 -26.99 4.69
N LEU A 278 -6.43 -26.23 5.60
CA LEU A 278 -5.08 -26.45 6.08
C LEU A 278 -5.03 -26.83 7.55
N GLU A 279 -4.14 -27.76 7.88
CA GLU A 279 -3.67 -28.05 9.22
C GLU A 279 -2.23 -27.56 9.39
N PHE A 280 -1.95 -26.85 10.49
CA PHE A 280 -0.62 -26.36 10.83
C PHE A 280 0.02 -27.29 11.86
N THR A 281 1.22 -27.75 11.58
CA THR A 281 1.98 -28.68 12.42
C THR A 281 3.41 -28.18 12.65
N GLY A 282 4.03 -28.58 13.76
CA GLY A 282 5.33 -28.07 14.15
C GLY A 282 5.28 -26.69 14.83
N THR A 283 6.44 -26.12 15.13
CA THR A 283 6.57 -24.81 15.79
C THR A 283 7.83 -24.07 15.29
N GLY A 284 7.76 -22.74 15.25
CA GLY A 284 8.87 -21.90 14.85
C GLY A 284 9.34 -22.20 13.43
N VAL A 285 10.63 -22.43 13.25
CA VAL A 285 11.22 -22.71 11.92
C VAL A 285 10.83 -24.09 11.36
N ASN A 286 10.33 -24.98 12.20
CA ASN A 286 9.85 -26.31 11.78
C ASN A 286 8.33 -26.34 11.55
N GLU A 287 7.68 -25.19 11.63
CA GLU A 287 6.26 -25.11 11.35
C GLU A 287 5.99 -25.26 9.86
N LYS A 288 4.95 -26.02 9.54
CA LYS A 288 4.48 -26.23 8.17
C LYS A 288 2.95 -26.30 8.12
N ALA A 289 2.39 -26.06 6.94
CA ALA A 289 0.97 -26.33 6.69
C ALA A 289 0.81 -27.45 5.66
N ILE A 290 -0.10 -28.36 5.99
CA ILE A 290 -0.47 -29.50 5.17
C ILE A 290 -1.95 -29.39 4.77
N VAL A 291 -2.30 -29.99 3.64
CA VAL A 291 -3.69 -30.09 3.19
C VAL A 291 -4.45 -31.07 4.06
N SER A 292 -5.42 -30.61 4.83
CA SER A 292 -6.31 -31.46 5.62
C SER A 292 -7.56 -31.88 4.84
N LYS A 293 -8.03 -31.02 3.89
CA LYS A 293 -9.15 -31.30 3.01
C LYS A 293 -9.06 -30.49 1.74
N CYS A 294 -9.45 -31.07 0.61
CA CYS A 294 -9.48 -30.37 -0.67
C CYS A 294 -10.81 -30.58 -1.38
N ASN A 295 -11.55 -29.49 -1.54
CA ASN A 295 -12.76 -29.42 -2.36
C ASN A 295 -12.57 -28.46 -3.56
N ASN A 296 -11.31 -28.27 -4.01
CA ASN A 296 -11.03 -27.39 -5.14
C ASN A 296 -11.67 -27.97 -6.41
N PRO A 297 -12.48 -27.18 -7.14
CA PRO A 297 -13.19 -27.70 -8.31
C PRO A 297 -12.29 -27.90 -9.54
N GLU A 298 -11.13 -27.24 -9.62
CA GLU A 298 -10.26 -27.25 -10.79
C GLU A 298 -9.03 -28.15 -10.60
N PHE A 299 -8.53 -28.25 -9.37
CA PHE A 299 -7.31 -28.99 -9.09
C PHE A 299 -7.35 -29.65 -7.71
N GLN A 300 -7.36 -30.97 -7.66
CA GLN A 300 -7.36 -31.74 -6.43
C GLN A 300 -5.93 -31.93 -5.91
N LEU A 301 -5.69 -31.50 -4.68
CA LEU A 301 -4.45 -31.75 -3.96
C LEU A 301 -4.57 -33.00 -3.10
N GLU A 302 -3.47 -33.72 -2.97
CA GLU A 302 -3.38 -34.87 -2.06
C GLU A 302 -3.51 -34.38 -0.61
N ILE A 303 -4.25 -35.14 0.20
CA ILE A 303 -4.31 -34.92 1.65
C ILE A 303 -2.91 -35.17 2.24
N GLU A 304 -2.53 -34.43 3.27
CA GLU A 304 -1.20 -34.39 3.88
C GLU A 304 -0.10 -33.77 3.01
N LYS A 305 -0.41 -33.32 1.80
CA LYS A 305 0.57 -32.56 0.98
C LYS A 305 0.99 -31.30 1.72
N GLU A 306 2.29 -31.10 1.89
CA GLU A 306 2.86 -29.87 2.44
C GLU A 306 2.78 -28.74 1.42
N VAL A 307 2.11 -27.63 1.78
CA VAL A 307 1.91 -26.47 0.93
C VAL A 307 2.53 -25.18 1.47
N LEU A 308 3.04 -25.23 2.72
CA LEU A 308 3.74 -24.10 3.34
C LEU A 308 4.87 -24.62 4.24
N SER A 309 6.01 -23.97 4.19
CA SER A 309 7.14 -24.14 5.11
C SER A 309 7.65 -22.78 5.58
N ILE A 310 8.29 -22.75 6.74
CA ILE A 310 8.99 -21.56 7.22
C ILE A 310 10.42 -21.51 6.67
N ASP A 311 10.83 -20.33 6.20
CA ASP A 311 12.20 -20.07 5.80
C ASP A 311 12.75 -18.87 6.61
N PRO A 312 13.83 -19.09 7.39
CA PRO A 312 14.49 -18.03 8.20
C PRO A 312 14.94 -16.82 7.37
N ALA A 313 15.22 -16.97 6.08
CA ALA A 313 15.62 -15.88 5.20
C ALA A 313 14.54 -14.77 5.06
N TYR A 314 13.28 -15.08 5.36
CA TYR A 314 12.17 -14.13 5.35
C TYR A 314 11.94 -13.40 6.68
N PHE A 315 12.70 -13.70 7.73
CA PHE A 315 12.65 -12.92 8.97
C PHE A 315 13.31 -11.55 8.75
N ARG A 316 12.77 -10.52 9.39
CA ARG A 316 13.34 -9.17 9.34
C ARG A 316 14.48 -9.04 10.36
N PRO A 317 15.50 -8.20 10.09
CA PRO A 317 16.57 -7.92 11.07
C PRO A 317 16.02 -7.33 12.38
N THR A 318 14.96 -6.53 12.30
CA THR A 318 14.19 -6.00 13.42
C THR A 318 12.73 -6.30 13.19
N GLU A 319 12.21 -7.29 13.90
CA GLU A 319 10.80 -7.67 13.76
C GLU A 319 9.90 -6.69 14.53
N VAL A 320 8.74 -6.43 13.95
CA VAL A 320 7.65 -5.67 14.56
C VAL A 320 6.48 -6.62 14.74
N ASP A 321 6.26 -7.08 15.95
CA ASP A 321 5.28 -8.15 16.24
C ASP A 321 3.84 -7.67 16.09
N LEU A 322 3.55 -6.44 16.50
CA LEU A 322 2.20 -5.90 16.53
C LEU A 322 2.14 -4.42 16.19
N LEU A 323 1.43 -4.10 15.13
CA LEU A 323 0.97 -2.74 14.82
C LEU A 323 -0.56 -2.75 14.76
N ILE A 324 -1.21 -1.95 15.62
CA ILE A 324 -2.65 -1.76 15.64
C ILE A 324 -2.96 -0.28 15.85
N GLY A 325 -3.77 0.31 14.98
CA GLY A 325 -4.12 1.74 15.02
C GLY A 325 -5.45 2.00 15.70
N ASP A 326 -5.59 3.19 16.31
CA ASP A 326 -6.86 3.71 16.83
C ASP A 326 -7.51 4.62 15.79
N PRO A 327 -8.56 4.18 15.05
CA PRO A 327 -9.24 5.02 14.06
C PRO A 327 -10.29 5.95 14.67
N THR A 328 -10.34 6.10 15.99
CA THR A 328 -11.40 6.84 16.70
C THR A 328 -11.52 8.27 16.18
N LYS A 329 -10.41 8.99 16.03
CA LYS A 329 -10.40 10.37 15.52
C LYS A 329 -11.01 10.47 14.11
N ALA A 330 -10.61 9.58 13.21
CA ALA A 330 -11.13 9.52 11.84
C ALA A 330 -12.64 9.30 11.82
N LYS A 331 -13.12 8.38 12.67
CA LYS A 331 -14.54 8.09 12.82
C LYS A 331 -15.33 9.29 13.39
N GLU A 332 -14.86 9.88 14.48
CA GLU A 332 -15.59 10.93 15.19
C GLU A 332 -15.62 12.26 14.44
N LYS A 333 -14.48 12.67 13.84
CA LYS A 333 -14.37 13.97 13.17
C LYS A 333 -14.77 13.94 11.69
N LEU A 334 -14.51 12.85 10.98
CA LEU A 334 -14.77 12.75 9.54
C LEU A 334 -15.85 11.72 9.18
N GLY A 335 -16.38 10.97 10.16
CA GLY A 335 -17.35 9.90 9.88
C GLY A 335 -16.77 8.72 9.11
N TRP A 336 -15.43 8.62 9.02
CA TRP A 336 -14.81 7.55 8.27
C TRP A 336 -14.82 6.23 9.07
N VAL A 337 -15.28 5.18 8.40
CA VAL A 337 -15.16 3.79 8.86
C VAL A 337 -14.79 2.91 7.67
N PRO A 338 -13.96 1.86 7.86
CA PRO A 338 -13.72 0.88 6.82
C PRO A 338 -15.03 0.21 6.38
N GLU A 339 -15.24 0.08 5.07
CA GLU A 339 -16.41 -0.60 4.49
C GLU A 339 -16.13 -2.06 4.17
N HIS A 340 -14.85 -2.41 4.05
CA HIS A 340 -14.38 -3.74 3.67
C HIS A 340 -13.68 -4.40 4.85
N ASP A 341 -14.15 -5.57 5.25
CA ASP A 341 -13.50 -6.40 6.26
C ASP A 341 -12.41 -7.30 5.67
N LEU A 342 -11.71 -8.06 6.54
CA LEU A 342 -10.66 -8.97 6.12
C LEU A 342 -11.17 -10.08 5.19
N ALA A 343 -12.38 -10.58 5.40
CA ALA A 343 -12.96 -11.63 4.57
C ALA A 343 -13.18 -11.13 3.13
N TYR A 344 -13.74 -9.93 2.99
CA TYR A 344 -13.86 -9.28 1.69
C TYR A 344 -12.51 -9.07 1.02
N LEU A 345 -11.52 -8.56 1.78
CA LEU A 345 -10.17 -8.30 1.26
C LEU A 345 -9.53 -9.57 0.71
N VAL A 346 -9.53 -10.66 1.49
CA VAL A 346 -8.96 -11.94 1.06
C VAL A 346 -9.66 -12.46 -0.18
N LYS A 347 -10.99 -12.43 -0.19
CA LYS A 347 -11.80 -12.86 -1.34
C LYS A 347 -11.49 -12.07 -2.61
N ASP A 348 -11.44 -10.73 -2.52
CA ASP A 348 -11.15 -9.85 -3.67
C ASP A 348 -9.75 -10.15 -4.24
N MET A 349 -8.74 -10.27 -3.36
CA MET A 349 -7.38 -10.60 -3.75
C MET A 349 -7.29 -11.99 -4.39
N MET A 350 -7.91 -13.00 -3.78
CA MET A 350 -7.89 -14.38 -4.29
C MET A 350 -8.58 -14.51 -5.64
N GLN A 351 -9.75 -13.92 -5.81
CA GLN A 351 -10.47 -13.92 -7.09
C GLN A 351 -9.64 -13.29 -8.21
N SER A 352 -8.95 -12.20 -7.91
CA SER A 352 -8.06 -11.54 -8.88
C SER A 352 -6.86 -12.42 -9.23
N ASP A 353 -6.19 -13.01 -8.23
CA ASP A 353 -4.98 -13.79 -8.46
C ASP A 353 -5.28 -15.15 -9.12
N VAL A 354 -6.40 -15.79 -8.81
CA VAL A 354 -6.84 -17.00 -9.54
C VAL A 354 -7.05 -16.69 -11.03
N LYS A 355 -7.78 -15.62 -11.36
CA LYS A 355 -7.96 -15.19 -12.76
C LYS A 355 -6.64 -14.88 -13.46
N LEU A 356 -5.71 -14.23 -12.74
CA LEU A 356 -4.38 -13.93 -13.27
C LEU A 356 -3.60 -15.22 -13.60
N MET A 357 -3.61 -16.20 -12.70
CA MET A 357 -2.90 -17.46 -12.90
C MET A 357 -3.56 -18.33 -13.97
N GLN A 358 -4.88 -18.35 -14.06
CA GLN A 358 -5.61 -19.00 -15.18
C GLN A 358 -5.25 -18.37 -16.52
N LYS A 359 -5.19 -17.03 -16.61
CA LYS A 359 -4.73 -16.34 -17.82
C LYS A 359 -3.31 -16.75 -18.19
N GLN A 360 -2.38 -16.81 -17.23
CA GLN A 360 -1.00 -17.25 -17.48
C GLN A 360 -0.95 -18.70 -17.97
N GLN A 361 -1.73 -19.59 -17.35
CA GLN A 361 -1.82 -21.00 -17.77
C GLN A 361 -2.36 -21.13 -19.22
N TYR A 362 -3.38 -20.34 -19.56
CA TYR A 362 -3.93 -20.31 -20.92
C TYR A 362 -2.90 -19.85 -21.95
N LEU A 363 -2.19 -18.75 -21.68
CA LEU A 363 -1.13 -18.25 -22.55
C LEU A 363 -0.01 -19.28 -22.73
N LYS A 364 0.41 -19.93 -21.64
CA LYS A 364 1.44 -20.99 -21.70
C LYS A 364 1.00 -22.19 -22.53
N LYS A 365 -0.27 -22.63 -22.43
CA LYS A 365 -0.84 -23.68 -23.28
C LYS A 365 -0.86 -23.29 -24.75
N GLY A 366 -1.02 -21.99 -25.05
CA GLY A 366 -0.95 -21.44 -26.41
C GLY A 366 0.47 -21.22 -26.96
N GLY A 367 1.52 -21.63 -26.21
CA GLY A 367 2.93 -21.48 -26.62
C GLY A 367 3.54 -20.11 -26.35
N TYR A 368 2.85 -19.21 -25.64
CA TYR A 368 3.37 -17.91 -25.27
C TYR A 368 4.24 -17.99 -24.02
N SER A 369 5.31 -17.18 -23.97
CA SER A 369 6.10 -17.01 -22.75
C SER A 369 5.29 -16.24 -21.71
N THR A 370 5.34 -16.68 -20.46
CA THR A 370 4.71 -15.99 -19.32
C THR A 370 5.80 -15.67 -18.30
N ASN A 371 5.64 -14.54 -17.59
CA ASN A 371 6.55 -14.20 -16.51
C ASN A 371 6.40 -15.23 -15.38
N ASN A 372 7.46 -16.01 -15.15
CA ASN A 372 7.51 -17.02 -14.11
C ASN A 372 8.06 -16.49 -12.77
N ASN A 373 8.03 -15.16 -12.54
CA ASN A 373 8.49 -14.62 -11.27
C ASN A 373 7.63 -15.17 -10.13
N ILE A 374 8.26 -16.07 -9.35
CA ILE A 374 7.66 -16.74 -8.19
C ILE A 374 7.91 -15.90 -6.93
N ASP A 375 8.92 -15.03 -6.91
CA ASP A 375 9.34 -14.16 -5.80
C ASP A 375 9.08 -12.70 -6.09
#